data_830cf583cbfeb695420b269cbd6d5260
#
_entry.id   830cf583cbfeb695420b269cbd6d5260
#
_cell.length_a   1.000
_cell.length_b   1.000
_cell.length_c   1.000
_cell.angle_alpha   90.00
_cell.angle_beta   90.00
_cell.angle_gamma   90.00
#
_symmetry.space_group_name_H-M   'P 1'
#
loop_
_entity.id
_entity.type
_entity.pdbx_description
1 polymer ?
#
loop_
_entity_poly.entity_id
_entity_poly.type
_entity_poly.pdbx_seq_one_letter_code
_entity_poly.pdbx_strand_id
1 'polypeptide(L)'
;HLCDRRQRQMCIRDSDAFRVGEDGPTHEPVEQEAQIRLMEKLKNHHGQNSLLVLRPADAEETTVCWKLAMENTDTPSALILSRQNIEMLPEGNDYGQAAKGAYIVAGSDENPDVILVASGSEVSTLVAGAALLRADGMKVRIVSCPSEGLFRSQCPCYQEEILPAGAKIFGLTAGLPVNLQGLVGANGKVFGLESFGFSAPYKVLDEKLGFTAQNVYNQVKEML
;
A
#
# COMPACT_ATOMS: atom_id res chain seq x y z
N HIS A 1 16.51 -16.61 -32.08
CA HIS A 1 17.14 -15.58 -31.25
C HIS A 1 16.16 -14.51 -30.74
N LEU A 2 14.94 -14.48 -31.22
CA LEU A 2 13.93 -13.48 -30.80
C LEU A 2 12.97 -14.02 -29.73
N CYS A 3 12.90 -15.31 -29.53
CA CYS A 3 11.95 -15.91 -28.59
C CYS A 3 12.41 -15.89 -27.13
N ASP A 4 13.70 -15.69 -26.87
CA ASP A 4 14.25 -15.74 -25.51
C ASP A 4 14.50 -14.36 -24.87
N ARG A 5 14.22 -13.30 -25.59
CA ARG A 5 14.22 -11.95 -25.06
C ARG A 5 12.82 -11.53 -24.61
N ARG A 6 12.23 -12.30 -23.72
CA ARG A 6 11.25 -11.75 -22.80
C ARG A 6 12.04 -10.80 -21.90
N GLN A 7 12.19 -9.60 -22.38
CA GLN A 7 12.91 -8.56 -21.68
C GLN A 7 12.12 -8.29 -20.40
N ARG A 8 12.66 -8.74 -19.28
CA ARG A 8 12.15 -8.38 -17.97
C ARG A 8 12.28 -6.87 -17.85
N GLN A 9 11.21 -6.18 -18.15
CA GLN A 9 11.14 -4.75 -17.88
C GLN A 9 10.76 -4.60 -16.41
N MET A 10 11.73 -4.23 -15.60
CA MET A 10 11.54 -3.84 -14.22
C MET A 10 11.74 -2.35 -14.15
N CYS A 11 10.71 -1.65 -13.70
CA CYS A 11 10.76 -0.24 -13.38
C CYS A 11 10.85 -0.10 -11.86
N ILE A 12 11.95 0.44 -11.37
CA ILE A 12 12.14 0.77 -9.96
C ILE A 12 11.92 2.27 -9.84
N ARG A 13 11.05 2.67 -8.94
CA ARG A 13 10.87 4.06 -8.53
C ARG A 13 11.31 4.17 -7.07
N ASP A 14 12.35 4.95 -6.85
CA ASP A 14 12.93 5.23 -5.54
C ASP A 14 12.42 6.53 -4.91
N SER A 15 11.42 7.14 -5.53
CA SER A 15 10.87 8.43 -5.15
C SER A 15 9.35 8.32 -5.09
N ASP A 16 8.85 7.89 -3.94
CA ASP A 16 7.43 7.66 -3.73
C ASP A 16 6.80 8.85 -3.02
N ALA A 17 5.97 9.59 -3.77
CA ALA A 17 5.12 10.66 -3.30
C ALA A 17 5.87 11.80 -2.53
N PHE A 18 5.17 12.48 -1.64
CA PHE A 18 5.65 13.69 -0.93
C PHE A 18 6.84 13.43 0.00
N ARG A 19 7.09 12.19 0.41
CA ARG A 19 8.22 11.83 1.28
C ARG A 19 9.58 11.87 0.59
N VAL A 20 9.63 12.24 -0.69
CA VAL A 20 10.87 12.66 -1.34
C VAL A 20 11.46 13.89 -0.62
N GLY A 21 10.62 14.73 -0.05
CA GLY A 21 10.98 15.75 0.90
C GLY A 21 11.40 17.07 0.26
N GLU A 22 12.69 17.43 0.35
CA GLU A 22 13.17 18.75 -0.01
C GLU A 22 13.20 19.04 -1.52
N ASP A 23 13.03 18.03 -2.35
CA ASP A 23 13.01 18.18 -3.82
C ASP A 23 11.74 18.90 -4.33
N GLY A 24 10.69 18.92 -3.51
CA GLY A 24 9.49 19.72 -3.76
C GLY A 24 8.49 19.11 -4.74
N PRO A 25 7.42 19.85 -5.06
CA PRO A 25 6.25 19.33 -5.79
C PRO A 25 6.55 18.72 -7.15
N THR A 26 7.58 19.18 -7.85
CA THR A 26 7.96 18.67 -9.17
C THR A 26 8.54 17.26 -9.16
N HIS A 27 8.97 16.78 -7.98
CA HIS A 27 9.55 15.45 -7.77
C HIS A 27 8.70 14.56 -6.86
N GLU A 28 7.55 15.04 -6.43
CA GLU A 28 6.61 14.38 -5.53
C GLU A 28 5.34 13.96 -6.30
N PRO A 29 5.39 12.88 -7.09
CA PRO A 29 4.27 12.48 -7.92
C PRO A 29 3.11 11.95 -7.06
N VAL A 30 1.94 12.52 -7.23
CA VAL A 30 0.71 12.12 -6.51
C VAL A 30 -0.12 11.16 -7.35
N GLU A 31 -0.16 11.39 -8.67
CA GLU A 31 -0.98 10.65 -9.62
C GLU A 31 -0.31 9.42 -10.23
N GLN A 32 1.02 9.34 -10.18
CA GLN A 32 1.77 8.32 -10.94
C GLN A 32 1.52 6.90 -10.43
N GLU A 33 1.35 6.71 -9.12
CA GLU A 33 0.98 5.41 -8.58
C GLU A 33 -0.38 4.96 -9.13
N ALA A 34 -1.36 5.85 -9.21
CA ALA A 34 -2.67 5.56 -9.79
C ALA A 34 -2.56 5.15 -11.26
N GLN A 35 -1.74 5.84 -12.04
CA GLN A 35 -1.49 5.51 -13.46
C GLN A 35 -0.85 4.12 -13.61
N ILE A 36 0.14 3.78 -12.78
CA ILE A 36 0.80 2.48 -12.79
C ILE A 36 -0.20 1.38 -12.40
N ARG A 37 -1.03 1.60 -11.37
CA ARG A 37 -2.06 0.64 -10.95
C ARG A 37 -3.16 0.46 -12.00
N LEU A 38 -3.48 1.48 -12.79
CA LEU A 38 -4.40 1.33 -13.93
C LEU A 38 -3.83 0.40 -15.00
N MET A 39 -2.53 0.47 -15.28
CA MET A 39 -1.87 -0.44 -16.22
C MET A 39 -1.91 -1.91 -15.72
N GLU A 40 -1.84 -2.13 -14.42
CA GLU A 40 -2.01 -3.47 -13.84
C GLU A 40 -3.41 -4.07 -14.11
N LYS A 41 -4.45 -3.23 -14.23
CA LYS A 41 -5.83 -3.69 -14.50
C LYS A 41 -6.06 -4.12 -15.96
N LEU A 42 -5.19 -3.72 -16.89
CA LEU A 42 -5.24 -4.18 -18.26
C LEU A 42 -4.88 -5.67 -18.35
N LYS A 43 -5.54 -6.39 -19.27
CA LYS A 43 -5.19 -7.77 -19.57
C LYS A 43 -4.31 -7.85 -20.82
N ASN A 44 -3.29 -8.66 -20.75
CA ASN A 44 -2.50 -9.03 -21.92
C ASN A 44 -3.27 -10.04 -22.81
N HIS A 45 -2.70 -10.40 -23.97
CA HIS A 45 -3.34 -11.34 -24.89
C HIS A 45 -3.52 -12.75 -24.32
N HIS A 46 -2.88 -13.07 -23.18
CA HIS A 46 -3.02 -14.35 -22.48
C HIS A 46 -4.03 -14.28 -21.32
N GLY A 47 -4.71 -13.13 -21.14
CA GLY A 47 -5.71 -12.93 -20.09
C GLY A 47 -5.12 -12.63 -18.71
N GLN A 48 -3.79 -12.48 -18.60
CA GLN A 48 -3.12 -12.09 -17.35
C GLN A 48 -3.10 -10.56 -17.20
N ASN A 49 -2.85 -10.06 -15.99
CA ASN A 49 -2.57 -8.64 -15.78
C ASN A 49 -1.34 -8.24 -16.61
N SER A 50 -1.40 -7.09 -17.27
CA SER A 50 -0.33 -6.64 -18.16
C SER A 50 0.90 -6.10 -17.43
N LEU A 51 0.79 -5.85 -16.13
CA LEU A 51 1.85 -5.35 -15.25
C LEU A 51 1.70 -5.96 -13.86
N LEU A 52 2.82 -6.28 -13.21
CA LEU A 52 2.88 -6.59 -11.79
C LEU A 52 3.32 -5.33 -11.03
N VAL A 53 2.46 -4.80 -10.15
CA VAL A 53 2.77 -3.62 -9.35
C VAL A 53 3.01 -4.02 -7.90
N LEU A 54 4.14 -3.58 -7.35
CA LEU A 54 4.61 -3.92 -6.02
C LEU A 54 5.04 -2.64 -5.27
N ARG A 55 4.46 -2.40 -4.10
CA ARG A 55 4.80 -1.26 -3.24
C ARG A 55 4.96 -1.74 -1.80
N PRO A 56 6.16 -2.24 -1.46
CA PRO A 56 6.43 -2.86 -0.16
C PRO A 56 6.50 -1.84 0.98
N ALA A 57 6.12 -2.30 2.19
CA ALA A 57 6.02 -1.47 3.39
C ALA A 57 7.34 -1.34 4.17
N ASP A 58 8.23 -2.32 4.08
CA ASP A 58 9.52 -2.32 4.76
C ASP A 58 10.58 -3.14 4.02
N ALA A 59 11.75 -3.35 4.63
CA ALA A 59 12.86 -4.06 4.01
C ALA A 59 12.57 -5.55 3.78
N GLU A 60 11.88 -6.21 4.70
CA GLU A 60 11.53 -7.63 4.59
C GLU A 60 10.47 -7.83 3.51
N GLU A 61 9.44 -7.00 3.49
CA GLU A 61 8.43 -7.02 2.43
C GLU A 61 9.05 -6.68 1.07
N THR A 62 10.05 -5.78 1.03
CA THR A 62 10.83 -5.47 -0.18
C THR A 62 11.55 -6.69 -0.70
N THR A 63 12.12 -7.52 0.18
CA THR A 63 12.80 -8.76 -0.22
C THR A 63 11.82 -9.73 -0.91
N VAL A 64 10.62 -9.88 -0.36
CA VAL A 64 9.56 -10.72 -0.98
C VAL A 64 9.12 -10.14 -2.32
N CYS A 65 8.85 -8.83 -2.38
CA CYS A 65 8.46 -8.16 -3.62
C CYS A 65 9.54 -8.25 -4.70
N TRP A 66 10.81 -8.12 -4.32
CA TRP A 66 11.92 -8.29 -5.24
C TRP A 66 11.99 -9.70 -5.81
N LYS A 67 11.82 -10.71 -4.95
CA LYS A 67 11.75 -12.11 -5.40
C LYS A 67 10.60 -12.31 -6.41
N LEU A 68 9.40 -11.82 -6.10
CA LEU A 68 8.25 -11.88 -7.01
C LEU A 68 8.54 -11.23 -8.37
N ALA A 69 9.16 -10.05 -8.36
CA ALA A 69 9.53 -9.36 -9.59
C ALA A 69 10.55 -10.12 -10.42
N MET A 70 11.51 -10.80 -9.76
CA MET A 70 12.53 -11.61 -10.43
C MET A 70 11.97 -12.92 -10.98
N GLU A 71 10.99 -13.50 -10.31
CA GLU A 71 10.30 -14.73 -10.74
C GLU A 71 9.23 -14.45 -11.83
N ASN A 72 8.72 -13.23 -11.91
CA ASN A 72 7.76 -12.82 -12.93
C ASN A 72 8.43 -12.72 -14.31
N THR A 73 8.21 -13.73 -15.16
CA THR A 73 8.80 -13.79 -16.50
C THR A 73 7.83 -13.41 -17.61
N ASP A 74 6.55 -13.28 -17.29
CA ASP A 74 5.48 -13.16 -18.29
C ASP A 74 5.07 -11.71 -18.57
N THR A 75 5.23 -10.84 -17.59
CA THR A 75 4.85 -9.43 -17.67
C THR A 75 5.91 -8.52 -17.03
N PRO A 76 5.96 -7.23 -17.38
CA PRO A 76 6.78 -6.26 -16.66
C PRO A 76 6.41 -6.18 -15.19
N SER A 77 7.37 -5.81 -14.35
CA SER A 77 7.16 -5.56 -12.92
C SER A 77 7.54 -4.12 -12.57
N ALA A 78 6.71 -3.44 -11.81
CA ALA A 78 6.98 -2.12 -11.25
C ALA A 78 7.15 -2.24 -9.73
N LEU A 79 8.34 -1.88 -9.22
CA LEU A 79 8.61 -1.73 -7.80
C LEU A 79 8.59 -0.25 -7.45
N ILE A 80 7.70 0.13 -6.54
CA ILE A 80 7.57 1.50 -6.04
C ILE A 80 8.17 1.53 -4.64
N LEU A 81 9.32 2.17 -4.51
CA LEU A 81 10.10 2.21 -3.27
C LEU A 81 10.12 3.62 -2.70
N SER A 82 10.29 3.73 -1.39
CA SER A 82 10.46 5.01 -0.71
C SER A 82 11.93 5.41 -0.66
N ARG A 83 12.20 6.70 -0.83
CA ARG A 83 13.53 7.28 -0.65
C ARG A 83 13.95 7.34 0.81
N GLN A 84 12.97 7.53 1.70
CA GLN A 84 13.21 7.67 3.13
C GLN A 84 13.40 6.31 3.80
N ASN A 85 14.11 6.32 4.94
CA ASN A 85 14.14 5.16 5.80
C ASN A 85 12.74 4.84 6.31
N ILE A 86 12.31 3.61 6.13
CA ILE A 86 11.02 3.11 6.59
C ILE A 86 11.23 2.30 7.85
N GLU A 87 10.35 2.48 8.82
CA GLU A 87 10.33 1.66 10.03
C GLU A 87 9.88 0.25 9.70
N MET A 88 10.49 -0.74 10.35
CA MET A 88 10.11 -2.14 10.23
C MET A 88 8.70 -2.33 10.81
N LEU A 89 7.94 -3.21 10.18
CA LEU A 89 6.65 -3.65 10.72
C LEU A 89 6.85 -4.43 12.03
N PRO A 90 5.79 -4.61 12.86
CA PRO A 90 5.90 -5.31 14.14
C PRO A 90 6.52 -6.70 14.00
N GLU A 91 7.26 -7.13 15.02
CA GLU A 91 7.82 -8.47 15.06
C GLU A 91 6.73 -9.55 14.98
N GLY A 92 7.08 -10.68 14.36
CA GLY A 92 6.16 -11.80 14.18
C GLY A 92 5.33 -11.76 12.91
N ASN A 93 5.58 -10.80 11.99
CA ASN A 93 4.98 -10.81 10.66
C ASN A 93 5.38 -12.05 9.87
N ASP A 94 4.39 -12.67 9.22
CA ASP A 94 4.65 -13.66 8.17
C ASP A 94 4.77 -12.95 6.81
N TYR A 95 5.96 -12.44 6.53
CA TYR A 95 6.24 -11.73 5.27
C TYR A 95 6.06 -12.60 4.01
N GLY A 96 6.05 -13.94 4.15
CA GLY A 96 5.71 -14.83 3.05
C GLY A 96 4.31 -14.60 2.49
N GLN A 97 3.40 -14.09 3.31
CA GLN A 97 2.03 -13.75 2.89
C GLN A 97 1.97 -12.53 1.95
N ALA A 98 2.97 -11.67 1.95
CA ALA A 98 3.06 -10.55 1.01
C ALA A 98 3.02 -11.02 -0.45
N ALA A 99 3.44 -12.25 -0.72
CA ALA A 99 3.33 -12.88 -2.05
C ALA A 99 1.89 -13.06 -2.52
N LYS A 100 0.91 -13.02 -1.62
CA LYS A 100 -0.52 -13.05 -1.97
C LYS A 100 -1.10 -11.67 -2.30
N GLY A 101 -0.30 -10.62 -2.18
CA GLY A 101 -0.65 -9.25 -2.54
C GLY A 101 -1.26 -8.41 -1.44
N ALA A 102 -1.89 -9.01 -0.44
CA ALA A 102 -2.29 -8.36 0.81
C ALA A 102 -2.32 -9.38 1.94
N TYR A 103 -2.03 -8.95 3.17
CA TYR A 103 -2.03 -9.82 4.35
C TYR A 103 -2.23 -9.03 5.65
N ILE A 104 -2.60 -9.73 6.71
CA ILE A 104 -2.81 -9.14 8.03
C ILE A 104 -1.45 -8.97 8.73
N VAL A 105 -1.14 -7.75 9.14
CA VAL A 105 0.07 -7.41 9.88
C VAL A 105 0.01 -7.99 11.30
N ALA A 106 1.13 -8.48 11.80
CA ALA A 106 1.25 -9.03 13.14
C ALA A 106 0.74 -8.06 14.23
N GLY A 107 0.18 -8.61 15.30
CA GLY A 107 -0.43 -7.82 16.36
C GLY A 107 -1.81 -7.23 16.01
N SER A 108 -2.40 -7.64 14.90
CA SER A 108 -3.78 -7.27 14.55
C SER A 108 -4.78 -8.04 15.42
N ASP A 109 -5.90 -7.37 15.74
CA ASP A 109 -6.97 -7.95 16.54
C ASP A 109 -7.86 -8.89 15.71
N GLU A 110 -8.36 -9.95 16.36
CA GLU A 110 -9.45 -10.76 15.81
C GLU A 110 -10.78 -10.00 15.92
N ASN A 111 -11.67 -10.18 14.94
CA ASN A 111 -12.99 -9.49 14.88
C ASN A 111 -12.85 -7.98 15.09
N PRO A 112 -12.21 -7.25 14.18
CA PRO A 112 -11.92 -5.84 14.34
C PRO A 112 -13.17 -4.97 14.21
N ASP A 113 -13.22 -3.88 14.97
CA ASP A 113 -14.20 -2.79 14.81
C ASP A 113 -13.91 -1.98 13.53
N VAL A 114 -12.62 -1.91 13.15
CA VAL A 114 -12.13 -1.24 11.95
C VAL A 114 -10.92 -1.96 11.35
N ILE A 115 -10.83 -1.95 10.04
CA ILE A 115 -9.67 -2.42 9.29
C ILE A 115 -8.93 -1.22 8.70
N LEU A 116 -7.62 -1.16 8.90
CA LEU A 116 -6.75 -0.16 8.32
C LEU A 116 -5.95 -0.79 7.18
N VAL A 117 -5.98 -0.20 5.99
CA VAL A 117 -5.27 -0.74 4.82
C VAL A 117 -4.38 0.32 4.18
N ALA A 118 -3.15 -0.06 3.89
CA ALA A 118 -2.21 0.74 3.13
C ALA A 118 -1.24 -0.13 2.33
N SER A 119 -0.44 0.49 1.50
CA SER A 119 0.77 -0.07 0.89
C SER A 119 1.95 0.87 1.13
N GLY A 120 3.17 0.35 1.05
CA GLY A 120 4.37 1.17 1.21
C GLY A 120 4.52 1.76 2.61
N SER A 121 5.18 2.89 2.69
CA SER A 121 5.54 3.55 3.95
C SER A 121 4.35 3.93 4.84
N GLU A 122 3.14 4.01 4.30
CA GLU A 122 1.95 4.37 5.07
C GLU A 122 1.51 3.27 6.03
N VAL A 123 1.95 2.01 5.83
CA VAL A 123 1.63 0.91 6.74
C VAL A 123 2.19 1.19 8.14
N SER A 124 3.41 1.72 8.26
CA SER A 124 3.98 2.09 9.56
C SER A 124 3.18 3.22 10.24
N THR A 125 2.66 4.18 9.48
CA THR A 125 1.76 5.23 10.00
C THR A 125 0.45 4.63 10.52
N LEU A 126 -0.11 3.62 9.82
CA LEU A 126 -1.29 2.90 10.30
C LEU A 126 -1.01 2.10 11.57
N VAL A 127 0.16 1.48 11.69
CA VAL A 127 0.58 0.78 12.93
C VAL A 127 0.59 1.74 14.11
N ALA A 128 1.17 2.93 13.94
CA ALA A 128 1.19 3.96 14.96
C ALA A 128 -0.23 4.49 15.29
N GLY A 129 -1.08 4.69 14.28
CA GLY A 129 -2.49 5.09 14.44
C GLY A 129 -3.32 4.02 15.16
N ALA A 130 -3.10 2.75 14.84
CA ALA A 130 -3.76 1.62 15.48
C ALA A 130 -3.44 1.55 16.98
N ALA A 131 -2.23 1.91 17.39
CA ALA A 131 -1.86 1.97 18.81
C ALA A 131 -2.74 2.98 19.57
N LEU A 132 -3.03 4.15 18.97
CA LEU A 132 -3.91 5.15 19.57
C LEU A 132 -5.38 4.67 19.64
N LEU A 133 -5.86 4.03 18.57
CA LEU A 133 -7.22 3.46 18.53
C LEU A 133 -7.39 2.34 19.58
N ARG A 134 -6.40 1.49 19.74
CA ARG A 134 -6.40 0.43 20.76
C ARG A 134 -6.35 0.97 22.18
N ALA A 135 -5.59 2.06 22.41
CA ALA A 135 -5.59 2.76 23.70
C ALA A 135 -6.98 3.30 24.06
N ASP A 136 -7.81 3.60 23.05
CA ASP A 136 -9.21 4.01 23.21
C ASP A 136 -10.20 2.81 23.22
N GLY A 137 -9.69 1.58 23.35
CA GLY A 137 -10.49 0.34 23.51
C GLY A 137 -11.00 -0.28 22.22
N MET A 138 -10.56 0.19 21.05
CA MET A 138 -10.99 -0.34 19.75
C MET A 138 -10.16 -1.55 19.33
N LYS A 139 -10.80 -2.52 18.69
CA LYS A 139 -10.14 -3.63 18.01
C LYS A 139 -9.78 -3.24 16.59
N VAL A 140 -8.52 -3.32 16.24
CA VAL A 140 -8.00 -2.84 14.96
C VAL A 140 -7.25 -3.93 14.22
N ARG A 141 -7.65 -4.21 13.00
CA ARG A 141 -6.88 -5.01 12.04
C ARG A 141 -6.07 -4.08 11.14
N ILE A 142 -4.82 -4.43 10.92
CA ILE A 142 -3.93 -3.72 9.99
C ILE A 142 -3.64 -4.66 8.82
N VAL A 143 -3.80 -4.16 7.61
CA VAL A 143 -3.54 -4.90 6.36
C VAL A 143 -2.48 -4.16 5.57
N SER A 144 -1.36 -4.82 5.29
CA SER A 144 -0.43 -4.39 4.25
C SER A 144 -0.86 -4.96 2.91
N CYS A 145 -0.94 -4.10 1.90
CA CYS A 145 -1.33 -4.48 0.54
C CYS A 145 -0.25 -4.06 -0.47
N PRO A 146 0.89 -4.77 -0.51
CA PRO A 146 1.96 -4.47 -1.46
C PRO A 146 1.55 -4.61 -2.92
N SER A 147 0.51 -5.39 -3.25
CA SER A 147 0.04 -5.57 -4.63
C SER A 147 -1.46 -5.86 -4.70
N GLU A 148 -2.25 -4.87 -5.14
CA GLU A 148 -3.68 -5.08 -5.35
C GLU A 148 -3.95 -6.16 -6.41
N GLY A 149 -3.18 -6.18 -7.49
CA GLY A 149 -3.38 -7.15 -8.58
C GLY A 149 -3.18 -8.59 -8.13
N LEU A 150 -2.15 -8.88 -7.32
CA LEU A 150 -1.95 -10.20 -6.73
C LEU A 150 -3.06 -10.54 -5.74
N PHE A 151 -3.47 -9.61 -4.90
CA PHE A 151 -4.56 -9.83 -3.96
C PHE A 151 -5.88 -10.15 -4.67
N ARG A 152 -6.21 -9.42 -5.72
CA ARG A 152 -7.42 -9.67 -6.53
C ARG A 152 -7.39 -10.99 -7.30
N SER A 153 -6.21 -11.56 -7.52
CA SER A 153 -6.06 -12.88 -8.14
C SER A 153 -6.24 -14.03 -7.16
N GLN A 154 -6.27 -13.77 -5.86
CA GLN A 154 -6.52 -14.80 -4.85
C GLN A 154 -7.98 -15.29 -4.89
N CYS A 155 -8.22 -16.47 -4.30
CA CYS A 155 -9.58 -16.97 -4.18
C CYS A 155 -10.47 -15.98 -3.39
N PRO A 156 -11.78 -15.94 -3.68
CA PRO A 156 -12.70 -15.08 -2.93
C PRO A 156 -12.68 -15.33 -1.42
N CYS A 157 -12.41 -16.56 -1.00
CA CYS A 157 -12.28 -16.91 0.42
C CYS A 157 -11.13 -16.17 1.10
N TYR A 158 -9.97 -16.07 0.44
CA TYR A 158 -8.83 -15.32 0.99
C TYR A 158 -9.10 -13.81 0.99
N GLN A 159 -9.70 -13.29 -0.09
CA GLN A 159 -10.07 -11.87 -0.14
C GLN A 159 -11.04 -11.50 0.99
N GLU A 160 -12.04 -12.36 1.25
CA GLU A 160 -13.01 -12.16 2.34
C GLU A 160 -12.37 -12.30 3.73
N GLU A 161 -11.39 -13.18 3.90
CA GLU A 161 -10.63 -13.32 5.14
C GLU A 161 -9.85 -12.04 5.48
N ILE A 162 -9.18 -11.44 4.49
CA ILE A 162 -8.35 -10.25 4.69
C ILE A 162 -9.18 -8.97 4.80
N LEU A 163 -10.11 -8.75 3.84
CA LEU A 163 -10.98 -7.59 3.74
C LEU A 163 -12.44 -8.04 3.58
N PRO A 164 -13.13 -8.39 4.68
CA PRO A 164 -14.52 -8.85 4.65
C PRO A 164 -15.46 -7.83 4.03
N ALA A 165 -16.41 -8.33 3.24
CA ALA A 165 -17.45 -7.49 2.67
C ALA A 165 -18.29 -6.83 3.79
N GLY A 166 -18.52 -5.53 3.65
CA GLY A 166 -19.28 -4.74 4.63
C GLY A 166 -18.49 -4.29 5.86
N ALA A 167 -17.22 -4.69 6.02
CA ALA A 167 -16.37 -4.17 7.09
C ALA A 167 -16.15 -2.66 6.94
N LYS A 168 -15.95 -1.98 8.05
CA LYS A 168 -15.50 -0.58 8.07
C LYS A 168 -14.01 -0.54 7.80
N ILE A 169 -13.60 -0.01 6.65
CA ILE A 169 -12.22 -0.01 6.20
C ILE A 169 -11.74 1.43 6.03
N PHE A 170 -10.62 1.77 6.65
CA PHE A 170 -9.91 3.02 6.44
C PHE A 170 -8.66 2.77 5.61
N GLY A 171 -8.52 3.48 4.50
CA GLY A 171 -7.34 3.44 3.63
C GLY A 171 -6.45 4.66 3.80
N LEU A 172 -5.13 4.47 3.79
CA LEU A 172 -4.12 5.53 3.80
C LEU A 172 -3.19 5.38 2.61
N THR A 173 -3.06 6.42 1.78
CA THR A 173 -2.16 6.43 0.63
C THR A 173 -1.50 7.79 0.46
N ALA A 174 -0.20 7.81 0.19
CA ALA A 174 0.53 9.04 -0.13
C ALA A 174 0.26 9.57 -1.55
N GLY A 175 -0.50 8.84 -2.35
CA GLY A 175 -1.01 9.24 -3.66
C GLY A 175 -2.49 9.61 -3.62
N LEU A 176 -3.12 9.57 -4.79
CA LEU A 176 -4.56 9.84 -4.92
C LEU A 176 -5.41 8.79 -4.19
N PRO A 177 -6.53 9.19 -3.55
CA PRO A 177 -7.44 8.27 -2.87
C PRO A 177 -7.91 7.09 -3.74
N VAL A 178 -7.97 7.26 -5.06
CA VAL A 178 -8.36 6.21 -6.01
C VAL A 178 -7.48 4.96 -5.93
N ASN A 179 -6.25 5.08 -5.43
CA ASN A 179 -5.33 3.95 -5.24
C ASN A 179 -5.90 2.84 -4.36
N LEU A 180 -6.74 3.19 -3.38
CA LEU A 180 -7.29 2.26 -2.41
C LEU A 180 -8.83 2.17 -2.43
N GLN A 181 -9.53 3.01 -3.20
CA GLN A 181 -11.00 2.99 -3.26
C GLN A 181 -11.57 1.61 -3.58
N GLY A 182 -10.93 0.87 -4.48
CA GLY A 182 -11.34 -0.48 -4.83
C GLY A 182 -11.24 -1.49 -3.69
N LEU A 183 -10.34 -1.27 -2.73
CA LEU A 183 -10.13 -2.14 -1.56
C LEU A 183 -11.05 -1.75 -0.40
N VAL A 184 -11.27 -0.47 -0.23
CA VAL A 184 -12.00 0.10 0.91
C VAL A 184 -13.52 -0.05 0.76
N GLY A 185 -14.04 -0.01 -0.47
CA GLY A 185 -15.46 -0.17 -0.74
C GLY A 185 -16.31 1.05 -0.32
N ALA A 186 -17.64 0.89 -0.39
CA ALA A 186 -18.57 1.99 -0.18
C ALA A 186 -18.75 2.41 1.28
N ASN A 187 -18.45 1.53 2.24
CA ASN A 187 -18.63 1.78 3.68
C ASN A 187 -17.34 2.27 4.36
N GLY A 188 -16.30 2.54 3.60
CA GLY A 188 -15.03 2.98 4.13
C GLY A 188 -14.64 4.37 3.67
N LYS A 189 -13.48 4.82 4.14
CA LYS A 189 -12.89 6.12 3.83
C LYS A 189 -11.43 5.96 3.42
N VAL A 190 -11.01 6.68 2.41
CA VAL A 190 -9.59 6.76 2.02
C VAL A 190 -9.09 8.18 2.31
N PHE A 191 -7.99 8.28 3.04
CA PHE A 191 -7.22 9.51 3.16
C PHE A 191 -6.01 9.43 2.21
N GLY A 192 -5.85 10.43 1.38
CA GLY A 192 -4.77 10.54 0.40
C GLY A 192 -4.51 11.98 0.00
N LEU A 193 -3.56 12.20 -0.89
CA LEU A 193 -3.25 13.51 -1.43
C LEU A 193 -4.06 13.78 -2.70
N GLU A 194 -4.65 14.95 -2.80
CA GLU A 194 -5.40 15.43 -3.98
C GLU A 194 -4.71 16.63 -4.64
N SER A 195 -3.57 17.05 -4.11
CA SER A 195 -2.75 18.15 -4.62
C SER A 195 -1.27 17.82 -4.50
N PHE A 196 -0.45 18.52 -5.26
CA PHE A 196 1.01 18.43 -5.12
C PHE A 196 1.45 18.80 -3.70
N GLY A 197 2.57 18.17 -3.27
CA GLY A 197 3.17 18.40 -1.96
C GLY A 197 3.92 19.73 -1.85
N PHE A 198 4.84 19.79 -0.89
CA PHE A 198 5.65 20.97 -0.56
C PHE A 198 7.11 20.57 -0.40
N SER A 199 8.02 21.54 -0.55
CA SER A 199 9.44 21.33 -0.27
C SER A 199 9.72 21.55 1.23
N ALA A 200 10.02 20.48 1.95
CA ALA A 200 10.44 20.50 3.34
C ALA A 200 11.01 19.14 3.76
N PRO A 201 11.71 19.01 4.89
CA PRO A 201 12.05 17.72 5.46
C PRO A 201 10.80 16.84 5.62
N TYR A 202 10.90 15.54 5.28
CA TYR A 202 9.74 14.64 5.18
C TYR A 202 8.87 14.60 6.46
N LYS A 203 9.48 14.70 7.66
CA LYS A 203 8.72 14.76 8.94
C LYS A 203 7.82 15.98 9.04
N VAL A 204 8.27 17.12 8.51
CA VAL A 204 7.46 18.35 8.46
C VAL A 204 6.33 18.17 7.47
N LEU A 205 6.59 17.46 6.36
CA LEU A 205 5.56 17.14 5.38
C LEU A 205 4.54 16.15 5.92
N ASP A 206 4.97 15.12 6.66
CA ASP A 206 4.04 14.20 7.35
C ASP A 206 3.05 14.96 8.23
N GLU A 207 3.53 15.91 9.04
CA GLU A 207 2.67 16.74 9.90
C GLU A 207 1.76 17.66 9.07
N LYS A 208 2.33 18.39 8.12
CA LYS A 208 1.61 19.36 7.30
C LYS A 208 0.52 18.74 6.44
N LEU A 209 0.79 17.56 5.88
CA LEU A 209 -0.12 16.84 5.00
C LEU A 209 -1.02 15.84 5.74
N GLY A 210 -0.82 15.67 7.05
CA GLY A 210 -1.66 14.84 7.89
C GLY A 210 -1.33 13.34 7.87
N PHE A 211 -0.13 12.95 7.46
CA PHE A 211 0.31 11.54 7.50
C PHE A 211 0.86 11.17 8.87
N THR A 212 0.06 11.38 9.90
CA THR A 212 0.40 11.16 11.30
C THR A 212 -0.55 10.17 11.96
N ALA A 213 -0.06 9.50 13.01
CA ALA A 213 -0.86 8.60 13.83
C ALA A 213 -2.11 9.29 14.39
N GLN A 214 -1.99 10.56 14.80
CA GLN A 214 -3.10 11.32 15.34
C GLN A 214 -4.18 11.61 14.31
N ASN A 215 -3.79 11.92 13.07
CA ASN A 215 -4.77 12.13 12.01
C ASN A 215 -5.47 10.82 11.63
N VAL A 216 -4.74 9.69 11.55
CA VAL A 216 -5.36 8.36 11.35
C VAL A 216 -6.43 8.10 12.41
N TYR A 217 -6.10 8.33 13.69
CA TYR A 217 -7.05 8.21 14.79
C TYR A 217 -8.29 9.08 14.57
N ASN A 218 -8.10 10.36 14.28
CA ASN A 218 -9.20 11.32 14.09
C ASN A 218 -10.09 10.92 12.90
N GLN A 219 -9.50 10.57 11.75
CA GLN A 219 -10.21 10.18 10.54
C GLN A 219 -11.03 8.89 10.74
N VAL A 220 -10.49 7.94 11.48
CA VAL A 220 -11.22 6.70 11.84
C VAL A 220 -12.37 6.99 12.77
N LYS A 221 -12.17 7.85 13.79
CA LYS A 221 -13.24 8.24 14.74
C LYS A 221 -14.38 8.97 14.04
N GLU A 222 -14.09 9.81 13.04
CA GLU A 222 -15.10 10.48 12.23
C GLU A 222 -15.89 9.53 11.33
N MET A 223 -15.26 8.42 10.89
CA MET A 223 -15.88 7.43 10.00
C MET A 223 -16.82 6.49 10.75
N LEU A 224 -16.57 6.23 12.05
CA LEU A 224 -17.29 5.27 12.88
C LEU A 224 -18.55 5.84 13.48
#